data_327e18ceb943bb79038c37bb3b1ba721
#
_entry.id   327e18ceb943bb79038c37bb3b1ba721
#
_cell.length_a   1.000
_cell.length_b   1.000
_cell.length_c   1.000
_cell.angle_alpha   90.00
_cell.angle_beta   90.00
_cell.angle_gamma   90.00
#
_symmetry.space_group_name_H-M   'P 1'
#
loop_
_entity.id
_entity.type
_entity.pdbx_description
1 polymer ?
#
loop_
_entity_poly.entity_id
_entity_poly.type
_entity_poly.pdbx_seq_one_letter_code
_entity_poly.pdbx_strand_id
1 'polypeptide(L)'
;IALRALNNNKLRAFLTMLGIIIGVASVITMLAIGQGSKKSIQAQISEMGSNMIMIHPGADMRGGVRQDPSAMQTLKLTDYEALRNETNFLAAVSPNVSSSGQLIAGNNNYPSSVSGVGTDYLEIRQLSVENGEMFTEADIQTSAKVCVIGKTIQDNLFPGGEDPVGRIIRFNQVPFRVVGVLKSKGYNSMGMDQDDVVLAPYSTVMKRLLAQTYLSAVSYTHLTL
;
A
#
# COMPACT_ATOMS: atom_id res chain seq x y z
N ILE A 1 8.70 12.38 63.91
CA ILE A 1 8.24 11.06 64.43
C ILE A 1 8.28 10.03 63.31
N ALA A 2 7.72 10.26 62.12
CA ALA A 2 7.65 9.30 61.02
C ALA A 2 9.03 8.86 60.51
N LEU A 3 9.98 9.75 60.29
CA LEU A 3 11.33 9.45 59.83
C LEU A 3 12.15 8.62 60.87
N ARG A 4 11.92 8.81 62.18
CA ARG A 4 12.54 7.98 63.22
C ARG A 4 11.97 6.56 63.26
N ALA A 5 10.66 6.38 63.01
CA ALA A 5 10.01 5.06 62.93
C ALA A 5 10.52 4.25 61.72
N LEU A 6 10.76 4.90 60.58
CA LEU A 6 11.39 4.29 59.39
C LEU A 6 12.83 3.84 59.66
N ASN A 7 13.59 4.60 60.44
CA ASN A 7 15.00 4.27 60.73
C ASN A 7 15.17 3.11 61.72
N ASN A 8 14.17 2.87 62.57
CA ASN A 8 14.18 1.77 63.56
C ASN A 8 13.81 0.40 62.97
N ASN A 9 13.11 0.37 61.81
CA ASN A 9 12.71 -0.87 61.14
C ASN A 9 12.98 -0.81 59.61
N LYS A 10 14.22 -0.62 59.25
CA LYS A 10 14.67 -0.39 57.87
C LYS A 10 14.19 -1.49 56.90
N LEU A 11 14.26 -2.77 57.31
CA LEU A 11 13.84 -3.87 56.47
C LEU A 11 12.34 -3.85 56.15
N ARG A 12 11.49 -3.54 57.14
CA ARG A 12 10.03 -3.43 56.92
C ARG A 12 9.68 -2.25 56.02
N ALA A 13 10.32 -1.09 56.28
CA ALA A 13 10.14 0.10 55.46
C ALA A 13 10.57 -0.16 53.99
N PHE A 14 11.70 -0.82 53.80
CA PHE A 14 12.19 -1.20 52.44
C PHE A 14 11.23 -2.14 51.71
N LEU A 15 10.76 -3.20 52.38
CA LEU A 15 9.82 -4.17 51.77
C LEU A 15 8.48 -3.53 51.43
N THR A 16 7.94 -2.66 52.28
CA THR A 16 6.68 -1.95 51.97
C THR A 16 6.86 -0.96 50.84
N MET A 17 7.96 -0.22 50.80
CA MET A 17 8.27 0.70 49.71
C MET A 17 8.50 -0.04 48.38
N LEU A 18 9.20 -1.17 48.43
CA LEU A 18 9.43 -2.01 47.25
C LEU A 18 8.11 -2.53 46.70
N GLY A 19 7.17 -2.98 47.52
CA GLY A 19 5.85 -3.41 47.10
C GLY A 19 5.05 -2.31 46.40
N ILE A 20 5.10 -1.09 46.92
CA ILE A 20 4.42 0.07 46.31
C ILE A 20 5.08 0.43 44.97
N ILE A 21 6.41 0.44 44.94
CA ILE A 21 7.15 0.76 43.70
C ILE A 21 6.81 -0.26 42.61
N ILE A 22 6.86 -1.56 42.92
CA ILE A 22 6.51 -2.61 41.94
C ILE A 22 5.06 -2.49 41.49
N GLY A 23 4.13 -2.22 42.43
CA GLY A 23 2.72 -2.06 42.09
C GLY A 23 2.46 -0.88 41.15
N VAL A 24 3.02 0.27 41.47
CA VAL A 24 2.87 1.47 40.62
C VAL A 24 3.60 1.31 39.28
N ALA A 25 4.82 0.76 39.29
CA ALA A 25 5.59 0.55 38.09
C ALA A 25 4.86 -0.41 37.11
N SER A 26 4.26 -1.49 37.61
CA SER A 26 3.49 -2.45 36.75
C SER A 26 2.29 -1.78 36.11
N VAL A 27 1.54 -0.94 36.83
CA VAL A 27 0.39 -0.21 36.28
C VAL A 27 0.84 0.79 35.20
N ILE A 28 1.88 1.55 35.47
CA ILE A 28 2.42 2.52 34.51
C ILE A 28 2.92 1.80 33.24
N THR A 29 3.63 0.69 33.40
CA THR A 29 4.13 -0.10 32.28
C THR A 29 2.98 -0.66 31.43
N MET A 30 1.94 -1.20 32.06
CA MET A 30 0.76 -1.71 31.38
C MET A 30 0.04 -0.62 30.57
N LEU A 31 -0.13 0.56 31.16
CA LEU A 31 -0.73 1.72 30.49
C LEU A 31 0.14 2.22 29.32
N ALA A 32 1.45 2.28 29.50
CA ALA A 32 2.38 2.70 28.46
C ALA A 32 2.37 1.75 27.26
N ILE A 33 2.38 0.43 27.50
CA ILE A 33 2.29 -0.58 26.46
C ILE A 33 0.94 -0.46 25.74
N GLY A 34 -0.16 -0.34 26.47
CA GLY A 34 -1.51 -0.19 25.88
C GLY A 34 -1.64 1.05 25.00
N GLN A 35 -1.14 2.19 25.47
CA GLN A 35 -1.14 3.44 24.68
C GLN A 35 -0.21 3.37 23.47
N GLY A 36 0.97 2.77 23.63
CA GLY A 36 1.93 2.55 22.54
C GLY A 36 1.34 1.66 21.44
N SER A 37 0.72 0.55 21.81
CA SER A 37 0.06 -0.36 20.87
C SER A 37 -1.10 0.34 20.14
N LYS A 38 -1.94 1.08 20.86
CA LYS A 38 -3.05 1.85 20.25
C LYS A 38 -2.53 2.85 19.22
N LYS A 39 -1.49 3.63 19.58
CA LYS A 39 -0.91 4.62 18.67
C LYS A 39 -0.28 3.97 17.44
N SER A 40 0.41 2.83 17.61
CA SER A 40 0.99 2.07 16.51
C SER A 40 -0.08 1.56 15.54
N ILE A 41 -1.16 0.96 16.05
CA ILE A 41 -2.29 0.48 15.23
C ILE A 41 -2.97 1.64 14.50
N GLN A 42 -3.19 2.76 15.17
CA GLN A 42 -3.78 3.95 14.54
C GLN A 42 -2.90 4.50 13.43
N ALA A 43 -1.57 4.57 13.62
CA ALA A 43 -0.65 4.99 12.58
C ALA A 43 -0.70 4.06 11.36
N GLN A 44 -0.69 2.75 11.58
CA GLN A 44 -0.77 1.74 10.51
C GLN A 44 -2.09 1.83 9.71
N ILE A 45 -3.22 2.03 10.39
CA ILE A 45 -4.51 2.22 9.72
C ILE A 45 -4.50 3.51 8.90
N SER A 46 -3.94 4.59 9.45
CA SER A 46 -3.82 5.87 8.74
C SER A 46 -2.92 5.77 7.49
N GLU A 47 -1.83 5.01 7.57
CA GLU A 47 -0.92 4.76 6.43
C GLU A 47 -1.55 3.93 5.30
N MET A 48 -2.56 3.11 5.60
CA MET A 48 -3.32 2.39 4.58
C MET A 48 -4.28 3.28 3.79
N GLY A 49 -4.46 4.55 4.17
CA GLY A 49 -5.45 5.46 3.63
C GLY A 49 -6.81 5.29 4.32
N SER A 50 -7.01 6.01 5.43
CA SER A 50 -8.22 5.89 6.26
C SER A 50 -9.53 6.20 5.52
N ASN A 51 -9.46 6.93 4.40
CA ASN A 51 -10.60 7.37 3.61
C ASN A 51 -10.69 6.65 2.25
N MET A 52 -9.92 5.55 2.07
CA MET A 52 -9.95 4.80 0.82
C MET A 52 -11.12 3.82 0.80
N ILE A 53 -11.90 3.86 -0.26
CA ILE A 53 -12.94 2.87 -0.57
C ILE A 53 -12.54 2.17 -1.86
N MET A 54 -12.68 0.85 -1.88
CA MET A 54 -12.37 0.02 -3.04
C MET A 54 -13.64 -0.66 -3.52
N ILE A 55 -14.01 -0.41 -4.77
CA ILE A 55 -15.14 -1.05 -5.45
C ILE A 55 -14.59 -2.24 -6.22
N HIS A 56 -15.09 -3.42 -5.91
CA HIS A 56 -14.84 -4.65 -6.67
C HIS A 56 -16.07 -5.05 -7.46
N PRO A 57 -15.90 -5.76 -8.60
CA PRO A 57 -17.03 -6.34 -9.32
C PRO A 57 -17.85 -7.22 -8.37
N GLY A 58 -19.16 -7.01 -8.34
CA GLY A 58 -20.07 -7.78 -7.49
C GLY A 58 -20.17 -9.23 -7.96
N ALA A 59 -20.16 -10.19 -7.04
CA ALA A 59 -20.48 -11.58 -7.33
C ALA A 59 -22.00 -11.74 -7.44
N ASP A 60 -22.52 -12.03 -8.63
CA ASP A 60 -23.95 -12.33 -8.82
C ASP A 60 -24.24 -13.75 -8.33
N MET A 61 -25.25 -13.89 -7.49
CA MET A 61 -25.76 -15.20 -7.04
C MET A 61 -26.77 -15.70 -8.07
N ARG A 62 -26.31 -16.36 -9.12
CA ARG A 62 -27.21 -17.06 -10.06
C ARG A 62 -27.38 -18.50 -9.62
N GLY A 63 -28.57 -18.86 -9.22
CA GLY A 63 -28.92 -20.27 -8.91
C GLY A 63 -28.30 -20.84 -7.62
N GLY A 64 -27.94 -19.99 -6.64
CA GLY A 64 -27.36 -20.44 -5.35
C GLY A 64 -25.88 -20.80 -5.40
N VAL A 65 -25.22 -20.68 -6.54
CA VAL A 65 -23.76 -20.87 -6.69
C VAL A 65 -23.10 -19.50 -6.73
N ARG A 66 -22.20 -19.26 -5.79
CA ARG A 66 -21.36 -18.05 -5.76
C ARG A 66 -20.33 -18.16 -6.89
N GLN A 67 -20.45 -17.33 -7.91
CA GLN A 67 -19.41 -17.24 -8.94
C GLN A 67 -18.18 -16.52 -8.39
N ASP A 68 -17.00 -16.92 -8.86
CA ASP A 68 -15.74 -16.29 -8.49
C ASP A 68 -15.77 -14.81 -8.91
N PRO A 69 -15.50 -13.85 -8.01
CA PRO A 69 -15.46 -12.42 -8.34
C PRO A 69 -14.51 -12.08 -9.49
N SER A 70 -13.46 -12.88 -9.69
CA SER A 70 -12.50 -12.70 -10.78
C SER A 70 -13.07 -13.05 -12.17
N ALA A 71 -14.14 -13.84 -12.22
CA ALA A 71 -14.83 -14.20 -13.47
C ALA A 71 -15.84 -13.14 -13.93
N MET A 72 -16.13 -12.14 -13.12
CA MET A 72 -17.11 -11.10 -13.41
C MET A 72 -16.49 -9.88 -14.07
N GLN A 73 -16.74 -9.75 -15.37
CA GLN A 73 -16.30 -8.65 -16.22
C GLN A 73 -17.30 -7.48 -16.22
N THR A 74 -17.87 -7.15 -15.05
CA THR A 74 -18.96 -6.17 -14.94
C THR A 74 -18.47 -4.75 -14.79
N LEU A 75 -17.29 -4.53 -14.17
CA LEU A 75 -16.75 -3.21 -13.92
C LEU A 75 -15.96 -2.70 -15.14
N LYS A 76 -16.48 -1.69 -15.82
CA LYS A 76 -15.93 -1.14 -17.05
C LYS A 76 -15.25 0.20 -16.84
N LEU A 77 -14.46 0.62 -17.81
CA LEU A 77 -13.84 1.95 -17.81
C LEU A 77 -14.88 3.08 -17.81
N THR A 78 -16.03 2.87 -18.45
CA THR A 78 -17.17 3.80 -18.42
C THR A 78 -17.69 4.07 -16.99
N ASP A 79 -17.67 3.07 -16.13
CA ASP A 79 -18.11 3.20 -14.74
C ASP A 79 -17.12 4.06 -13.93
N TYR A 80 -15.81 3.90 -14.20
CA TYR A 80 -14.78 4.77 -13.65
C TYR A 80 -14.92 6.22 -14.13
N GLU A 81 -15.17 6.43 -15.43
CA GLU A 81 -15.37 7.76 -16.00
C GLU A 81 -16.62 8.44 -15.44
N ALA A 82 -17.70 7.70 -15.23
CA ALA A 82 -18.90 8.18 -14.57
C ALA A 82 -18.61 8.60 -13.12
N LEU A 83 -17.91 7.76 -12.36
CA LEU A 83 -17.50 8.10 -10.99
C LEU A 83 -16.65 9.38 -10.93
N ARG A 84 -15.71 9.52 -11.86
CA ARG A 84 -14.81 10.69 -11.91
C ARG A 84 -15.53 11.97 -12.28
N ASN A 85 -16.50 11.91 -13.18
CA ASN A 85 -17.15 13.08 -13.76
C ASN A 85 -18.45 13.50 -13.07
N GLU A 86 -19.20 12.53 -12.49
CA GLU A 86 -20.54 12.79 -11.96
C GLU A 86 -20.56 13.02 -10.45
N THR A 87 -19.45 12.74 -9.73
CA THR A 87 -19.40 12.85 -8.27
C THR A 87 -18.50 13.99 -7.82
N ASN A 88 -19.09 14.99 -7.15
CA ASN A 88 -18.36 16.12 -6.56
C ASN A 88 -17.78 15.84 -5.17
N PHE A 89 -17.99 14.63 -4.63
CA PHE A 89 -17.58 14.25 -3.28
C PHE A 89 -16.31 13.40 -3.23
N LEU A 90 -15.73 13.09 -4.38
CA LEU A 90 -14.51 12.30 -4.48
C LEU A 90 -13.30 13.22 -4.59
N ALA A 91 -12.31 13.00 -3.73
CA ALA A 91 -11.05 13.73 -3.77
C ALA A 91 -10.13 13.19 -4.87
N ALA A 92 -10.05 11.86 -4.99
CA ALA A 92 -9.22 11.17 -5.97
C ALA A 92 -9.86 9.84 -6.35
N VAL A 93 -9.75 9.43 -7.63
CA VAL A 93 -10.30 8.17 -8.15
C VAL A 93 -9.29 7.52 -9.08
N SER A 94 -9.01 6.25 -8.87
CA SER A 94 -8.09 5.48 -9.72
C SER A 94 -8.67 4.12 -10.08
N PRO A 95 -8.69 3.76 -11.38
CA PRO A 95 -8.95 2.40 -11.79
C PRO A 95 -7.77 1.50 -11.38
N ASN A 96 -8.05 0.23 -11.15
CA ASN A 96 -7.02 -0.76 -10.82
C ASN A 96 -7.22 -2.01 -11.67
N VAL A 97 -6.12 -2.43 -12.31
CA VAL A 97 -6.04 -3.67 -13.09
C VAL A 97 -4.73 -4.34 -12.70
N SER A 98 -4.75 -5.60 -12.31
CA SER A 98 -3.55 -6.30 -11.85
C SER A 98 -3.20 -7.47 -12.77
N SER A 99 -1.91 -7.63 -13.03
CA SER A 99 -1.36 -8.77 -13.76
C SER A 99 -0.13 -9.30 -13.00
N SER A 100 -0.09 -10.58 -12.73
CA SER A 100 1.07 -11.23 -12.10
C SER A 100 1.97 -11.86 -13.17
N GLY A 101 3.28 -11.80 -12.95
CA GLY A 101 4.24 -12.32 -13.93
C GLY A 101 5.68 -12.19 -13.48
N GLN A 102 6.59 -12.32 -14.44
CA GLN A 102 8.03 -12.25 -14.20
C GLN A 102 8.58 -10.91 -14.69
N LEU A 103 9.29 -10.24 -13.81
CA LEU A 103 10.11 -9.06 -14.14
C LEU A 103 11.52 -9.50 -14.49
N ILE A 104 12.10 -8.91 -15.51
CA ILE A 104 13.47 -9.19 -15.97
C ILE A 104 14.18 -7.88 -16.25
N ALA A 105 15.37 -7.72 -15.66
CA ALA A 105 16.30 -6.63 -15.95
C ALA A 105 17.70 -7.20 -16.16
N GLY A 106 18.22 -7.15 -17.39
CA GLY A 106 19.49 -7.79 -17.72
C GLY A 106 19.47 -9.28 -17.42
N ASN A 107 20.31 -9.73 -16.47
CA ASN A 107 20.41 -11.12 -16.03
C ASN A 107 19.57 -11.43 -14.78
N ASN A 108 18.96 -10.41 -14.16
CA ASN A 108 18.18 -10.57 -12.95
C ASN A 108 16.71 -10.76 -13.28
N ASN A 109 16.05 -11.64 -12.53
CA ASN A 109 14.63 -11.86 -12.64
C ASN A 109 13.97 -11.89 -11.26
N TYR A 110 12.73 -11.44 -11.19
CA TYR A 110 11.95 -11.41 -9.96
C TYR A 110 10.45 -11.59 -10.27
N PRO A 111 9.75 -12.53 -9.60
CA PRO A 111 8.31 -12.68 -9.76
C PRO A 111 7.60 -11.57 -8.98
N SER A 112 6.73 -10.82 -9.64
CA SER A 112 5.95 -9.76 -8.99
C SER A 112 4.66 -9.50 -9.75
N SER A 113 3.89 -8.51 -9.30
CA SER A 113 2.66 -8.07 -9.95
C SER A 113 2.79 -6.63 -10.44
N VAL A 114 2.25 -6.38 -11.64
CA VAL A 114 2.10 -5.03 -12.17
C VAL A 114 0.67 -4.57 -11.94
N SER A 115 0.53 -3.44 -11.28
CA SER A 115 -0.74 -2.75 -11.07
C SER A 115 -0.89 -1.62 -12.08
N GLY A 116 -1.86 -1.75 -12.96
CA GLY A 116 -2.28 -0.69 -13.87
C GLY A 116 -3.20 0.28 -13.14
N VAL A 117 -2.75 1.53 -12.98
CA VAL A 117 -3.43 2.53 -12.15
C VAL A 117 -3.50 3.89 -12.86
N GLY A 118 -4.29 4.80 -12.30
CA GLY A 118 -4.32 6.21 -12.71
C GLY A 118 -3.29 7.05 -11.97
N THR A 119 -3.17 8.33 -12.36
CA THR A 119 -2.26 9.30 -11.74
C THR A 119 -2.57 9.55 -10.27
N ASP A 120 -3.84 9.53 -9.88
CA ASP A 120 -4.32 9.81 -8.53
C ASP A 120 -4.02 8.68 -7.52
N TYR A 121 -3.53 7.53 -8.01
CA TYR A 121 -3.27 6.35 -7.17
C TYR A 121 -2.24 6.60 -6.07
N LEU A 122 -1.24 7.44 -6.34
CA LEU A 122 -0.23 7.79 -5.33
C LEU A 122 -0.88 8.51 -4.15
N GLU A 123 -1.79 9.43 -4.41
CA GLU A 123 -2.53 10.16 -3.37
C GLU A 123 -3.44 9.22 -2.59
N ILE A 124 -4.22 8.38 -3.27
CA ILE A 124 -5.14 7.41 -2.65
C ILE A 124 -4.39 6.46 -1.71
N ARG A 125 -3.21 5.98 -2.11
CA ARG A 125 -2.39 5.03 -1.35
C ARG A 125 -1.35 5.69 -0.47
N GLN A 126 -1.31 7.03 -0.44
CA GLN A 126 -0.30 7.81 0.28
C GLN A 126 1.12 7.34 -0.03
N LEU A 127 1.38 7.11 -1.32
CA LEU A 127 2.70 6.76 -1.85
C LEU A 127 3.41 8.03 -2.30
N SER A 128 4.72 8.06 -2.20
CA SER A 128 5.55 9.14 -2.73
C SER A 128 6.67 8.57 -3.59
N VAL A 129 7.07 9.32 -4.60
CA VAL A 129 8.23 8.98 -5.43
C VAL A 129 9.49 9.50 -4.75
N GLU A 130 10.52 8.69 -4.62
CA GLU A 130 11.83 9.05 -4.04
C GLU A 130 12.79 9.51 -5.13
N ASN A 131 12.78 8.83 -6.28
CA ASN A 131 13.66 9.14 -7.40
C ASN A 131 12.85 9.09 -8.70
N GLY A 132 13.06 10.08 -9.60
CA GLY A 132 12.29 10.21 -10.82
C GLY A 132 10.92 10.84 -10.62
N GLU A 133 9.95 10.47 -11.45
CA GLU A 133 8.61 11.05 -11.46
C GLU A 133 7.54 9.97 -11.68
N MET A 134 6.29 10.30 -11.35
CA MET A 134 5.14 9.48 -11.74
C MET A 134 4.84 9.68 -13.24
N PHE A 135 4.29 8.66 -13.89
CA PHE A 135 3.77 8.81 -15.25
C PHE A 135 2.57 9.78 -15.29
N THR A 136 2.41 10.41 -16.43
CA THR A 136 1.42 11.48 -16.65
C THR A 136 0.12 10.96 -17.26
N GLU A 137 -0.91 11.81 -17.28
CA GLU A 137 -2.16 11.53 -17.99
C GLU A 137 -1.94 11.32 -19.50
N ALA A 138 -0.96 12.01 -20.10
CA ALA A 138 -0.56 11.79 -21.50
C ALA A 138 -0.01 10.37 -21.73
N ASP A 139 0.74 9.82 -20.76
CA ASP A 139 1.21 8.44 -20.82
C ASP A 139 0.07 7.43 -20.74
N ILE A 140 -0.97 7.74 -19.96
CA ILE A 140 -2.19 6.93 -19.89
C ILE A 140 -2.92 6.93 -21.24
N GLN A 141 -3.14 8.11 -21.83
CA GLN A 141 -3.86 8.26 -23.10
C GLN A 141 -3.13 7.54 -24.26
N THR A 142 -1.80 7.68 -24.32
CA THR A 142 -0.98 7.05 -25.34
C THR A 142 -0.69 5.57 -25.07
N SER A 143 -1.09 5.06 -23.91
CA SER A 143 -0.73 3.71 -23.43
C SER A 143 0.78 3.49 -23.49
N ALA A 144 1.53 4.46 -22.96
CA ALA A 144 2.99 4.44 -22.91
C ALA A 144 3.50 3.28 -22.05
N LYS A 145 4.59 2.67 -22.48
CA LYS A 145 5.24 1.56 -21.78
C LYS A 145 6.19 2.11 -20.71
N VAL A 146 5.65 2.77 -19.73
CA VAL A 146 6.39 3.35 -18.59
C VAL A 146 5.92 2.72 -17.28
N CYS A 147 6.78 2.69 -16.27
CA CYS A 147 6.43 2.17 -14.96
C CYS A 147 7.19 2.88 -13.84
N VAL A 148 6.60 2.86 -12.65
CA VAL A 148 7.20 3.23 -11.39
C VAL A 148 7.35 1.96 -10.56
N ILE A 149 8.51 1.75 -9.96
CA ILE A 149 8.82 0.53 -9.20
C ILE A 149 8.99 0.82 -7.72
N GLY A 150 8.63 -0.16 -6.87
CA GLY A 150 8.90 -0.09 -5.45
C GLY A 150 10.34 -0.51 -5.10
N LYS A 151 10.73 -0.28 -3.85
CA LYS A 151 12.10 -0.50 -3.37
C LYS A 151 12.53 -1.97 -3.46
N THR A 152 11.66 -2.90 -3.11
CA THR A 152 11.94 -4.33 -3.19
C THR A 152 12.23 -4.77 -4.63
N ILE A 153 11.51 -4.23 -5.61
CA ILE A 153 11.78 -4.48 -7.05
C ILE A 153 13.14 -3.92 -7.45
N GLN A 154 13.47 -2.70 -7.01
CA GLN A 154 14.77 -2.09 -7.27
C GLN A 154 15.91 -2.97 -6.74
N ASP A 155 15.83 -3.40 -5.49
CA ASP A 155 16.89 -4.15 -4.82
C ASP A 155 17.11 -5.54 -5.45
N ASN A 156 16.04 -6.18 -5.94
CA ASN A 156 16.13 -7.48 -6.60
C ASN A 156 16.59 -7.40 -8.07
N LEU A 157 16.15 -6.39 -8.81
CA LEU A 157 16.51 -6.25 -10.23
C LEU A 157 17.84 -5.52 -10.46
N PHE A 158 18.23 -4.64 -9.52
CA PHE A 158 19.44 -3.80 -9.60
C PHE A 158 20.32 -3.93 -8.34
N PRO A 159 20.78 -5.15 -7.98
CA PRO A 159 21.53 -5.39 -6.74
C PRO A 159 22.87 -4.66 -6.67
N GLY A 160 23.37 -4.17 -7.79
CA GLY A 160 24.59 -3.36 -7.85
C GLY A 160 24.46 -1.90 -7.40
N GLY A 161 23.27 -1.48 -6.96
CA GLY A 161 23.00 -0.08 -6.58
C GLY A 161 22.85 0.86 -7.77
N GLU A 162 22.67 0.32 -8.97
CA GLU A 162 22.47 1.11 -10.18
C GLU A 162 21.15 1.88 -10.13
N ASP A 163 21.14 3.10 -10.67
CA ASP A 163 19.91 3.87 -10.81
C ASP A 163 18.99 3.19 -11.84
N PRO A 164 17.78 2.76 -11.44
CA PRO A 164 16.84 2.13 -12.34
C PRO A 164 16.11 3.12 -13.25
N VAL A 165 16.09 4.42 -12.92
CA VAL A 165 15.37 5.44 -13.70
C VAL A 165 15.98 5.56 -15.11
N GLY A 166 15.12 5.52 -16.12
CA GLY A 166 15.49 5.50 -17.53
C GLY A 166 15.82 4.11 -18.10
N ARG A 167 16.05 3.10 -17.26
CA ARG A 167 16.32 1.72 -17.71
C ARG A 167 15.06 1.01 -18.15
N ILE A 168 15.24 -0.08 -18.91
CA ILE A 168 14.15 -0.91 -19.41
C ILE A 168 14.11 -2.22 -18.63
N ILE A 169 12.95 -2.51 -18.05
CA ILE A 169 12.61 -3.80 -17.47
C ILE A 169 11.57 -4.49 -18.34
N ARG A 170 11.53 -5.82 -18.36
CA ARG A 170 10.54 -6.58 -19.10
C ARG A 170 9.58 -7.26 -18.14
N PHE A 171 8.30 -7.11 -18.38
CA PHE A 171 7.26 -7.86 -17.68
C PHE A 171 6.53 -8.75 -18.70
N ASN A 172 6.59 -10.06 -18.52
CA ASN A 172 5.99 -11.03 -19.45
C ASN A 172 6.27 -10.69 -20.93
N GLN A 173 7.53 -10.41 -21.27
CA GLN A 173 8.02 -10.02 -22.62
C GLN A 173 7.69 -8.58 -23.05
N VAL A 174 6.84 -7.85 -22.36
CA VAL A 174 6.56 -6.44 -22.67
C VAL A 174 7.62 -5.54 -21.99
N PRO A 175 8.35 -4.71 -22.75
CA PRO A 175 9.32 -3.79 -22.18
C PRO A 175 8.62 -2.57 -21.57
N PHE A 176 9.06 -2.17 -20.36
CA PHE A 176 8.67 -0.95 -19.68
C PHE A 176 9.89 -0.13 -19.34
N ARG A 177 9.84 1.17 -19.57
CA ARG A 177 10.85 2.10 -19.11
C ARG A 177 10.52 2.56 -17.70
N VAL A 178 11.45 2.39 -16.77
CA VAL A 178 11.31 2.90 -15.41
C VAL A 178 11.41 4.42 -15.43
N VAL A 179 10.40 5.12 -14.93
CA VAL A 179 10.36 6.59 -14.84
C VAL A 179 10.49 7.08 -13.41
N GLY A 180 10.25 6.22 -12.44
CA GLY A 180 10.40 6.57 -11.02
C GLY A 180 10.54 5.37 -10.12
N VAL A 181 10.99 5.65 -8.89
CA VAL A 181 11.11 4.70 -7.78
C VAL A 181 10.32 5.23 -6.61
N LEU A 182 9.49 4.40 -6.01
CA LEU A 182 8.71 4.76 -4.83
C LEU A 182 9.59 4.79 -3.58
N LYS A 183 9.28 5.71 -2.68
CA LYS A 183 9.84 5.73 -1.34
C LYS A 183 9.40 4.47 -0.59
N SER A 184 10.35 3.81 0.07
CA SER A 184 10.08 2.61 0.84
C SER A 184 9.10 2.88 1.98
N LYS A 185 8.12 1.98 2.12
CA LYS A 185 7.17 1.89 3.24
C LYS A 185 7.46 0.68 4.15
N GLY A 186 8.20 -0.31 3.66
CA GLY A 186 8.51 -1.54 4.37
C GLY A 186 7.31 -2.49 4.48
N TYR A 187 7.32 -3.30 5.53
CA TYR A 187 6.28 -4.30 5.76
C TYR A 187 5.10 -3.72 6.53
N ASN A 188 3.89 -4.08 6.13
CA ASN A 188 2.70 -3.72 6.89
C ASN A 188 2.56 -4.59 8.17
N SER A 189 1.55 -4.28 9.01
CA SER A 189 1.28 -5.03 10.25
C SER A 189 0.93 -6.51 10.06
N MET A 190 0.55 -6.91 8.84
CA MET A 190 0.26 -8.29 8.47
C MET A 190 1.50 -9.01 7.90
N GLY A 191 2.67 -8.37 7.89
CA GLY A 191 3.90 -8.92 7.35
C GLY A 191 3.98 -8.94 5.82
N MET A 192 3.07 -8.26 5.12
CA MET A 192 3.15 -8.12 3.67
C MET A 192 4.06 -6.96 3.29
N ASP A 193 4.92 -7.20 2.31
CA ASP A 193 5.80 -6.19 1.74
C ASP A 193 4.98 -5.19 0.92
N GLN A 194 5.06 -3.91 1.28
CA GLN A 194 4.40 -2.82 0.55
C GLN A 194 5.25 -2.27 -0.59
N ASP A 195 6.52 -2.64 -0.63
CA ASP A 195 7.50 -2.19 -1.59
C ASP A 195 7.66 -3.15 -2.80
N ASP A 196 7.01 -4.33 -2.74
CA ASP A 196 6.91 -5.28 -3.86
C ASP A 196 5.76 -4.88 -4.79
N VAL A 197 5.93 -3.77 -5.50
CA VAL A 197 4.91 -3.21 -6.39
C VAL A 197 5.53 -2.59 -7.64
N VAL A 198 4.86 -2.79 -8.77
CA VAL A 198 5.13 -2.08 -10.03
C VAL A 198 3.86 -1.38 -10.46
N LEU A 199 3.92 -0.07 -10.62
CA LEU A 199 2.82 0.76 -11.09
C LEU A 199 3.03 1.11 -12.56
N ALA A 200 2.01 0.93 -13.38
CA ALA A 200 2.02 1.30 -14.79
C ALA A 200 0.69 1.94 -15.18
N PRO A 201 0.60 2.68 -16.28
CA PRO A 201 -0.68 3.21 -16.77
C PRO A 201 -1.70 2.07 -16.96
N TYR A 202 -2.90 2.21 -16.40
CA TYR A 202 -3.93 1.18 -16.50
C TYR A 202 -4.25 0.82 -17.96
N SER A 203 -4.22 1.80 -18.86
CA SER A 203 -4.45 1.60 -20.28
C SER A 203 -3.40 0.70 -20.92
N THR A 204 -2.14 0.79 -20.49
CA THR A 204 -1.04 -0.06 -20.97
C THR A 204 -1.20 -1.49 -20.47
N VAL A 205 -1.52 -1.66 -19.18
CA VAL A 205 -1.75 -3.01 -18.61
C VAL A 205 -2.95 -3.67 -19.26
N MET A 206 -4.07 -2.98 -19.43
CA MET A 206 -5.26 -3.50 -20.09
C MET A 206 -5.01 -3.91 -21.53
N LYS A 207 -4.35 -3.03 -22.33
CA LYS A 207 -4.18 -3.25 -23.77
C LYS A 207 -3.00 -4.15 -24.12
N ARG A 208 -1.90 -4.09 -23.35
CA ARG A 208 -0.63 -4.74 -23.71
C ARG A 208 -0.31 -6.00 -22.93
N LEU A 209 -0.79 -6.11 -21.69
CA LEU A 209 -0.54 -7.28 -20.83
C LEU A 209 -1.73 -8.25 -20.80
N LEU A 210 -2.93 -7.74 -20.63
CA LEU A 210 -4.12 -8.57 -20.38
C LEU A 210 -5.06 -8.69 -21.58
N ALA A 211 -4.98 -7.77 -22.54
CA ALA A 211 -5.91 -7.67 -23.68
C ALA A 211 -7.39 -7.70 -23.23
N GLN A 212 -7.71 -6.98 -22.12
CA GLN A 212 -9.05 -6.93 -21.52
C GLN A 212 -9.61 -5.52 -21.50
N THR A 213 -10.95 -5.41 -21.38
CA THR A 213 -11.69 -4.14 -21.37
C THR A 213 -12.37 -3.84 -20.04
N TYR A 214 -12.18 -4.70 -19.03
CA TYR A 214 -12.78 -4.58 -17.71
C TYR A 214 -11.73 -4.30 -16.65
N LEU A 215 -12.16 -3.70 -15.54
CA LEU A 215 -11.32 -3.33 -14.39
C LEU A 215 -11.42 -4.40 -13.30
N SER A 216 -10.33 -4.60 -12.58
CA SER A 216 -10.29 -5.48 -11.40
C SER A 216 -10.88 -4.81 -10.17
N ALA A 217 -10.68 -3.49 -10.05
CA ALA A 217 -11.24 -2.66 -8.99
C ALA A 217 -11.19 -1.18 -9.37
N VAL A 218 -11.94 -0.35 -8.65
CA VAL A 218 -11.78 1.10 -8.64
C VAL A 218 -11.54 1.54 -7.21
N SER A 219 -10.46 2.25 -6.98
CA SER A 219 -10.13 2.84 -5.67
C SER A 219 -10.42 4.33 -5.68
N TYR A 220 -11.01 4.84 -4.62
CA TYR A 220 -11.24 6.28 -4.47
C TYR A 220 -11.13 6.73 -3.02
N THR A 221 -10.86 8.02 -2.84
CA THR A 221 -10.97 8.70 -1.55
C THR A 221 -12.10 9.71 -1.59
N HIS A 222 -12.86 9.81 -0.50
CA HIS A 222 -13.91 10.81 -0.38
C HIS A 222 -13.42 12.01 0.42
N LEU A 223 -13.99 13.19 0.10
CA LEU A 223 -13.81 14.39 0.90
C LEU A 223 -14.49 14.16 2.25
N THR A 224 -13.74 14.17 3.35
CA THR A 224 -14.31 14.29 4.69
C THR A 224 -14.85 15.70 4.87
N LEU A 225 -16.16 15.80 5.08
CA LEU A 225 -16.82 17.05 5.49
C LEU A 225 -16.40 17.39 6.94
#